data_7cab7be40c03c80fa6d2354326e3c87b
#
_entry.id   7cab7be40c03c80fa6d2354326e3c87b
#
_cell.length_a   1.000
_cell.length_b   1.000
_cell.length_c   1.000
_cell.angle_alpha   90.00
_cell.angle_beta   90.00
_cell.angle_gamma   90.00
#
_symmetry.space_group_name_H-M   'P 1'
#
loop_
_entity.id
_entity.type
_entity.pdbx_description
1 polymer ?
#
loop_
_entity_poly.entity_id
_entity_poly.type
_entity_poly.pdbx_seq_one_letter_code
_entity_poly.pdbx_strand_id
1 'polypeptide(L)'
;MNGNGVQLRRSLKLAARARELIEAGATLEKAIAAAGAGVGKDERAAMQALVYSAVRRIFLTEGLIKKFAKRPPVPAVQHLLACALSELMDRPEKSYAIVNETIAAAKADPETAFAAGFLNACLRRFTRDKDTLLASLMKDPCVRFNAPRWWIERLDRTLGRQTADAVLALNLTRPPLTLRVNRRRTTPEAWCEKSSALGQSARCLSGDAVWVAEPLPVEALYGFKEGLVSVQDAGAQLAANFIAPQSGERILDACAAPGGKTAHLLEMTDCDVTALEIDPVRAARIQENLERLHLEARVACADAAQTGTWWDGKPFDKILLDAPCTASGIARRHPDIVFFREPRDVIELAKQQHKLLEALWPCLKIGGRLLYVVCSIFDEEGRGQIRRFTENHPEARLTTLPGIDRSELRLTPADAGPDEYGIMGPHDGFFYALLTKTH
;
A
#
# COMPACT_ATOMS: atom_id res chain seq x y z
N MET A 1 21.33 -20.83 -23.77
CA MET A 1 19.89 -20.56 -23.78
C MET A 1 19.09 -21.25 -22.65
N ASN A 2 19.70 -22.14 -21.84
CA ASN A 2 18.96 -22.95 -20.85
C ASN A 2 18.72 -22.30 -19.44
N GLY A 3 19.41 -21.22 -19.08
CA GLY A 3 19.27 -20.62 -17.75
C GLY A 3 17.93 -19.92 -17.50
N ASN A 4 17.43 -19.17 -18.49
CA ASN A 4 16.17 -18.39 -18.34
C ASN A 4 14.92 -19.28 -18.23
N GLY A 5 14.91 -20.48 -18.87
CA GLY A 5 13.78 -21.41 -18.79
C GLY A 5 13.66 -22.05 -17.40
N VAL A 6 14.77 -22.51 -16.85
CA VAL A 6 14.78 -23.12 -15.49
C VAL A 6 14.34 -22.09 -14.44
N GLN A 7 14.77 -20.85 -14.55
CA GLN A 7 14.36 -19.77 -13.66
C GLN A 7 12.84 -19.53 -13.73
N LEU A 8 12.23 -19.45 -14.92
CA LEU A 8 10.80 -19.24 -15.08
C LEU A 8 9.99 -20.39 -14.46
N ARG A 9 10.40 -21.65 -14.66
CA ARG A 9 9.76 -22.82 -14.06
C ARG A 9 9.68 -22.73 -12.53
N ARG A 10 10.81 -22.40 -11.90
CA ARG A 10 10.87 -22.27 -10.44
C ARG A 10 10.04 -21.09 -9.96
N SER A 11 10.14 -19.94 -10.63
CA SER A 11 9.34 -18.74 -10.27
C SER A 11 7.84 -19.01 -10.38
N LEU A 12 7.36 -19.75 -11.39
CA LEU A 12 5.96 -20.14 -11.51
C LEU A 12 5.49 -21.04 -10.35
N LYS A 13 6.30 -22.02 -9.93
CA LYS A 13 5.98 -22.87 -8.77
C LYS A 13 5.90 -22.05 -7.48
N LEU A 14 6.89 -21.21 -7.24
CA LEU A 14 6.92 -20.36 -6.05
C LEU A 14 5.76 -19.35 -6.04
N ALA A 15 5.42 -18.78 -7.20
CA ALA A 15 4.28 -17.87 -7.32
C ALA A 15 2.94 -18.59 -7.08
N ALA A 16 2.78 -19.81 -7.58
CA ALA A 16 1.60 -20.62 -7.31
C ALA A 16 1.48 -20.94 -5.80
N ARG A 17 2.60 -21.27 -5.14
CA ARG A 17 2.63 -21.47 -3.68
C ARG A 17 2.27 -20.18 -2.91
N ALA A 18 2.80 -19.02 -3.31
CA ALA A 18 2.42 -17.76 -2.70
C ALA A 18 0.92 -17.47 -2.87
N ARG A 19 0.35 -17.74 -4.05
CA ARG A 19 -1.09 -17.61 -4.31
C ARG A 19 -1.94 -18.52 -3.41
N GLU A 20 -1.50 -19.74 -3.19
CA GLU A 20 -2.16 -20.66 -2.24
C GLU A 20 -2.16 -20.11 -0.83
N LEU A 21 -1.03 -19.57 -0.35
CA LEU A 21 -0.94 -18.93 0.96
C LEU A 21 -1.85 -17.71 1.10
N ILE A 22 -1.98 -16.91 0.02
CA ILE A 22 -2.90 -15.77 -0.02
C ILE A 22 -4.36 -16.26 0.08
N GLU A 23 -4.75 -17.28 -0.66
CA GLU A 23 -6.10 -17.86 -0.56
C GLU A 23 -6.37 -18.44 0.84
N ALA A 24 -5.35 -18.95 1.52
CA ALA A 24 -5.41 -19.40 2.91
C ALA A 24 -5.43 -18.25 3.95
N GLY A 25 -5.43 -16.97 3.51
CA GLY A 25 -5.55 -15.79 4.37
C GLY A 25 -4.23 -15.11 4.75
N ALA A 26 -3.09 -15.50 4.18
CA ALA A 26 -1.85 -14.77 4.38
C ALA A 26 -1.84 -13.47 3.57
N THR A 27 -1.36 -12.37 4.15
CA THR A 27 -1.12 -11.14 3.37
C THR A 27 -0.10 -11.38 2.26
N LEU A 28 -0.18 -10.58 1.20
CA LEU A 28 0.73 -10.67 0.05
C LEU A 28 2.21 -10.65 0.46
N GLU A 29 2.59 -9.79 1.40
CA GLU A 29 3.96 -9.71 1.90
C GLU A 29 4.40 -10.98 2.63
N LYS A 30 3.55 -11.50 3.54
CA LYS A 30 3.81 -12.75 4.27
C LYS A 30 3.90 -13.95 3.32
N ALA A 31 3.01 -14.02 2.34
CA ALA A 31 2.99 -15.11 1.35
C ALA A 31 4.25 -15.09 0.47
N ILE A 32 4.69 -13.90 -0.01
CA ILE A 32 5.92 -13.73 -0.76
C ILE A 32 7.14 -14.10 0.08
N ALA A 33 7.20 -13.66 1.33
CA ALA A 33 8.29 -13.98 2.23
C ALA A 33 8.39 -15.50 2.49
N ALA A 34 7.28 -16.15 2.77
CA ALA A 34 7.22 -17.58 3.04
C ALA A 34 7.57 -18.43 1.80
N ALA A 35 6.98 -18.12 0.63
CA ALA A 35 7.27 -18.83 -0.60
C ALA A 35 8.70 -18.60 -1.10
N GLY A 36 9.28 -17.43 -0.84
CA GLY A 36 10.64 -17.05 -1.22
C GLY A 36 11.71 -17.35 -0.18
N ALA A 37 11.41 -18.09 0.89
CA ALA A 37 12.39 -18.47 1.89
C ALA A 37 13.52 -19.33 1.29
N GLY A 38 14.78 -18.96 1.53
CA GLY A 38 15.93 -19.67 0.98
C GLY A 38 16.19 -19.50 -0.53
N VAL A 39 15.45 -18.62 -1.20
CA VAL A 39 15.58 -18.37 -2.64
C VAL A 39 16.51 -17.19 -2.92
N GLY A 40 17.32 -17.28 -3.96
CA GLY A 40 18.23 -16.21 -4.38
C GLY A 40 17.48 -14.90 -4.78
N LYS A 41 18.19 -13.78 -4.74
CA LYS A 41 17.63 -12.43 -4.94
C LYS A 41 16.88 -12.29 -6.26
N ASP A 42 17.49 -12.73 -7.38
CA ASP A 42 16.90 -12.59 -8.73
C ASP A 42 15.66 -13.46 -8.90
N GLU A 43 15.71 -14.69 -8.37
CA GLU A 43 14.58 -15.62 -8.42
C GLU A 43 13.42 -15.11 -7.54
N ARG A 44 13.72 -14.54 -6.39
CA ARG A 44 12.71 -13.90 -5.51
C ARG A 44 12.05 -12.73 -6.22
N ALA A 45 12.83 -11.87 -6.89
CA ALA A 45 12.29 -10.74 -7.66
C ALA A 45 11.37 -11.20 -8.80
N ALA A 46 11.77 -12.25 -9.54
CA ALA A 46 10.95 -12.83 -10.61
C ALA A 46 9.65 -13.45 -10.06
N MET A 47 9.74 -14.23 -8.98
CA MET A 47 8.57 -14.75 -8.27
C MET A 47 7.63 -13.63 -7.82
N GLN A 48 8.16 -12.60 -7.16
CA GLN A 48 7.39 -11.47 -6.67
C GLN A 48 6.63 -10.76 -7.81
N ALA A 49 7.28 -10.53 -8.94
CA ALA A 49 6.64 -9.92 -10.11
C ALA A 49 5.45 -10.77 -10.60
N LEU A 50 5.62 -12.09 -10.68
CA LEU A 50 4.55 -13.04 -11.04
C LEU A 50 3.39 -13.03 -10.05
N VAL A 51 3.68 -13.01 -8.74
CA VAL A 51 2.65 -12.97 -7.69
C VAL A 51 1.82 -11.70 -7.79
N TYR A 52 2.49 -10.53 -7.90
CA TYR A 52 1.78 -9.26 -8.06
C TYR A 52 0.92 -9.22 -9.33
N SER A 53 1.44 -9.74 -10.44
CA SER A 53 0.70 -9.85 -11.70
C SER A 53 -0.55 -10.73 -11.54
N ALA A 54 -0.39 -11.89 -10.92
CA ALA A 54 -1.48 -12.85 -10.72
C ALA A 54 -2.54 -12.33 -9.73
N VAL A 55 -2.12 -11.61 -8.66
CA VAL A 55 -3.05 -11.01 -7.69
C VAL A 55 -3.86 -9.87 -8.33
N ARG A 56 -3.27 -9.07 -9.22
CA ARG A 56 -4.00 -8.05 -9.97
C ARG A 56 -4.98 -8.60 -11.01
N ARG A 57 -5.09 -9.93 -11.17
CA ARG A 57 -5.95 -10.59 -12.17
C ARG A 57 -6.73 -11.78 -11.62
N ILE A 58 -7.04 -11.78 -10.32
CA ILE A 58 -7.73 -12.90 -9.67
C ILE A 58 -9.06 -13.18 -10.38
N PHE A 59 -9.95 -12.20 -10.46
CA PHE A 59 -11.26 -12.39 -11.09
C PHE A 59 -11.16 -12.76 -12.57
N LEU A 60 -10.17 -12.20 -13.28
CA LEU A 60 -9.95 -12.52 -14.70
C LEU A 60 -9.48 -13.97 -14.88
N THR A 61 -8.48 -14.39 -14.11
CA THR A 61 -7.95 -15.76 -14.21
C THR A 61 -8.97 -16.80 -13.75
N GLU A 62 -9.75 -16.53 -12.72
CA GLU A 62 -10.89 -17.37 -12.32
C GLU A 62 -11.95 -17.47 -13.41
N GLY A 63 -12.31 -16.34 -14.05
CA GLY A 63 -13.23 -16.30 -15.17
C GLY A 63 -12.74 -17.13 -16.36
N LEU A 64 -11.45 -17.06 -16.69
CA LEU A 64 -10.83 -17.88 -17.72
C LEU A 64 -10.87 -19.38 -17.36
N ILE A 65 -10.51 -19.73 -16.13
CA ILE A 65 -10.52 -21.12 -15.65
C ILE A 65 -11.94 -21.69 -15.71
N LYS A 66 -12.97 -20.94 -15.31
CA LYS A 66 -14.39 -21.34 -15.45
C LYS A 66 -14.82 -21.58 -16.90
N LYS A 67 -14.21 -20.87 -17.87
CA LYS A 67 -14.46 -21.11 -19.31
C LYS A 67 -13.72 -22.33 -19.86
N PHE A 68 -12.60 -22.73 -19.22
CA PHE A 68 -11.81 -23.89 -19.65
C PHE A 68 -12.28 -25.19 -19.03
N ALA A 69 -12.82 -25.16 -17.81
CA ALA A 69 -13.20 -26.35 -17.07
C ALA A 69 -14.64 -26.26 -16.55
N LYS A 70 -15.39 -27.37 -16.76
CA LYS A 70 -16.76 -27.48 -16.20
C LYS A 70 -16.78 -27.60 -14.67
N ARG A 71 -15.70 -28.13 -14.09
CA ARG A 71 -15.49 -28.25 -12.63
C ARG A 71 -14.18 -27.57 -12.29
N PRO A 72 -14.11 -26.85 -11.14
CA PRO A 72 -12.86 -26.25 -10.71
C PRO A 72 -11.74 -27.30 -10.60
N PRO A 73 -10.54 -27.00 -11.12
CA PRO A 73 -9.38 -27.84 -10.84
C PRO A 73 -9.02 -27.79 -9.35
N VAL A 74 -8.21 -28.74 -8.90
CA VAL A 74 -7.65 -28.69 -7.54
C VAL A 74 -6.83 -27.40 -7.35
N PRO A 75 -6.74 -26.85 -6.11
CA PRO A 75 -6.12 -25.55 -5.85
C PRO A 75 -4.71 -25.40 -6.44
N ALA A 76 -3.82 -26.39 -6.27
CA ALA A 76 -2.46 -26.34 -6.81
C ALA A 76 -2.43 -26.14 -8.35
N VAL A 77 -3.32 -26.82 -9.08
CA VAL A 77 -3.47 -26.69 -10.55
C VAL A 77 -4.06 -25.33 -10.89
N GLN A 78 -5.05 -24.87 -10.15
CA GLN A 78 -5.70 -23.57 -10.34
C GLN A 78 -4.69 -22.42 -10.18
N HIS A 79 -3.87 -22.44 -9.12
CA HIS A 79 -2.88 -21.38 -8.87
C HIS A 79 -1.78 -21.38 -9.91
N LEU A 80 -1.27 -22.54 -10.29
CA LEU A 80 -0.25 -22.63 -11.34
C LEU A 80 -0.79 -22.11 -12.69
N LEU A 81 -2.03 -22.47 -13.04
CA LEU A 81 -2.68 -21.99 -14.26
C LEU A 81 -2.91 -20.46 -14.21
N ALA A 82 -3.36 -19.92 -13.07
CA ALA A 82 -3.57 -18.49 -12.90
C ALA A 82 -2.26 -17.69 -13.06
N CYS A 83 -1.16 -18.15 -12.47
CA CYS A 83 0.16 -17.54 -12.64
C CYS A 83 0.63 -17.59 -14.10
N ALA A 84 0.47 -18.73 -14.76
CA ALA A 84 0.87 -18.90 -16.16
C ALA A 84 0.02 -18.04 -17.12
N LEU A 85 -1.30 -17.94 -16.89
CA LEU A 85 -2.19 -17.05 -17.66
C LEU A 85 -1.79 -15.59 -17.49
N SER A 86 -1.46 -15.17 -16.27
CA SER A 86 -1.00 -13.81 -15.98
C SER A 86 0.31 -13.51 -16.71
N GLU A 87 1.26 -14.44 -16.71
CA GLU A 87 2.53 -14.27 -17.43
C GLU A 87 2.34 -14.24 -18.95
N LEU A 88 1.41 -15.04 -19.51
CA LEU A 88 1.04 -14.98 -20.92
C LEU A 88 0.42 -13.62 -21.32
N MET A 89 -0.28 -12.96 -20.41
CA MET A 89 -0.82 -11.62 -20.64
C MET A 89 0.27 -10.56 -20.61
N ASP A 90 1.25 -10.68 -19.70
CA ASP A 90 2.34 -9.73 -19.57
C ASP A 90 3.42 -9.88 -20.65
N ARG A 91 3.68 -11.12 -21.11
CA ARG A 91 4.76 -11.46 -22.06
C ARG A 91 4.27 -12.36 -23.18
N PRO A 92 3.34 -11.90 -24.02
CA PRO A 92 2.76 -12.70 -25.08
C PRO A 92 3.80 -13.18 -26.11
N GLU A 93 4.87 -12.44 -26.31
CA GLU A 93 6.00 -12.80 -27.17
C GLU A 93 6.77 -14.05 -26.69
N LYS A 94 6.67 -14.41 -25.40
CA LYS A 94 7.31 -15.58 -24.80
C LYS A 94 6.35 -16.76 -24.63
N SER A 95 5.20 -16.74 -25.29
CA SER A 95 4.11 -17.70 -25.08
C SER A 95 4.56 -19.17 -25.17
N TYR A 96 5.41 -19.53 -26.14
CA TYR A 96 5.93 -20.87 -26.27
C TYR A 96 6.75 -21.32 -25.03
N ALA A 97 7.65 -20.47 -24.57
CA ALA A 97 8.46 -20.77 -23.39
C ALA A 97 7.60 -20.85 -22.12
N ILE A 98 6.64 -19.93 -21.95
CA ILE A 98 5.74 -19.93 -20.78
C ILE A 98 4.92 -21.22 -20.72
N VAL A 99 4.34 -21.65 -21.83
CA VAL A 99 3.60 -22.93 -21.90
C VAL A 99 4.50 -24.08 -21.52
N ASN A 100 5.67 -24.21 -22.17
CA ASN A 100 6.58 -25.32 -21.92
C ASN A 100 7.08 -25.38 -20.48
N GLU A 101 7.48 -24.25 -19.91
CA GLU A 101 7.98 -24.20 -18.54
C GLU A 101 6.87 -24.43 -17.50
N THR A 102 5.63 -24.03 -17.80
CA THR A 102 4.47 -24.36 -16.95
C THR A 102 4.19 -25.85 -16.94
N ILE A 103 4.25 -26.50 -18.10
CA ILE A 103 4.05 -27.96 -18.20
C ILE A 103 5.19 -28.71 -17.51
N ALA A 104 6.42 -28.22 -17.65
CA ALA A 104 7.56 -28.82 -16.96
C ALA A 104 7.46 -28.61 -15.43
N ALA A 105 6.97 -27.44 -14.98
CA ALA A 105 6.66 -27.19 -13.58
C ALA A 105 5.62 -28.17 -13.03
N ALA A 106 4.52 -28.35 -13.77
CA ALA A 106 3.45 -29.26 -13.39
C ALA A 106 3.94 -30.72 -13.29
N LYS A 107 4.69 -31.21 -14.28
CA LYS A 107 5.21 -32.59 -14.29
C LYS A 107 6.19 -32.86 -13.15
N ALA A 108 6.89 -31.84 -12.66
CA ALA A 108 7.87 -31.96 -11.58
C ALA A 108 7.25 -31.88 -10.19
N ASP A 109 5.92 -31.85 -10.10
CA ASP A 109 5.20 -31.73 -8.84
C ASP A 109 4.07 -32.77 -8.76
N PRO A 110 4.09 -33.66 -7.74
CA PRO A 110 3.09 -34.72 -7.60
C PRO A 110 1.64 -34.18 -7.56
N GLU A 111 1.43 -32.98 -6.98
CA GLU A 111 0.11 -32.39 -6.84
C GLU A 111 -0.47 -31.86 -8.17
N THR A 112 0.36 -31.66 -9.19
CA THR A 112 -0.06 -31.09 -10.49
C THR A 112 0.29 -31.96 -11.69
N ALA A 113 1.12 -32.99 -11.53
CA ALA A 113 1.63 -33.82 -12.63
C ALA A 113 0.51 -34.46 -13.49
N PHE A 114 -0.56 -34.94 -12.84
CA PHE A 114 -1.70 -35.55 -13.51
C PHE A 114 -2.47 -34.56 -14.40
N ALA A 115 -2.36 -33.26 -14.14
CA ALA A 115 -3.07 -32.19 -14.86
C ALA A 115 -2.24 -31.55 -15.98
N ALA A 116 -1.03 -32.02 -16.29
CA ALA A 116 -0.14 -31.44 -17.30
C ALA A 116 -0.80 -31.29 -18.68
N GLY A 117 -1.57 -32.29 -19.11
CA GLY A 117 -2.35 -32.27 -20.37
C GLY A 117 -3.45 -31.20 -20.36
N PHE A 118 -4.17 -31.08 -19.25
CA PHE A 118 -5.20 -30.05 -19.04
C PHE A 118 -4.60 -28.65 -19.09
N LEU A 119 -3.51 -28.40 -18.35
CA LEU A 119 -2.79 -27.12 -18.34
C LEU A 119 -2.35 -26.73 -19.76
N ASN A 120 -1.75 -27.67 -20.51
CA ASN A 120 -1.35 -27.43 -21.89
C ASN A 120 -2.53 -27.02 -22.78
N ALA A 121 -3.66 -27.73 -22.67
CA ALA A 121 -4.87 -27.43 -23.45
C ALA A 121 -5.41 -26.04 -23.13
N CYS A 122 -5.49 -25.66 -21.83
CA CYS A 122 -5.94 -24.35 -21.37
C CYS A 122 -5.05 -23.22 -21.89
N LEU A 123 -3.74 -23.34 -21.74
CA LEU A 123 -2.78 -22.29 -22.13
C LEU A 123 -2.75 -22.12 -23.66
N ARG A 124 -2.78 -23.21 -24.44
CA ARG A 124 -2.87 -23.14 -25.91
C ARG A 124 -4.19 -22.55 -26.37
N ARG A 125 -5.31 -22.90 -25.72
CA ARG A 125 -6.61 -22.28 -26.00
C ARG A 125 -6.60 -20.79 -25.70
N PHE A 126 -6.03 -20.39 -24.56
CA PHE A 126 -5.89 -18.97 -24.24
C PHE A 126 -5.06 -18.23 -25.29
N THR A 127 -3.90 -18.76 -25.68
CA THR A 127 -3.04 -18.12 -26.69
C THR A 127 -3.75 -17.95 -28.04
N ARG A 128 -4.59 -18.92 -28.45
CA ARG A 128 -5.34 -18.88 -29.72
C ARG A 128 -6.54 -17.93 -29.66
N ASP A 129 -7.32 -17.98 -28.56
CA ASP A 129 -8.65 -17.36 -28.46
C ASP A 129 -8.64 -16.11 -27.53
N LYS A 130 -7.45 -15.55 -27.21
CA LYS A 130 -7.22 -14.53 -26.20
C LYS A 130 -8.20 -13.36 -26.29
N ASP A 131 -8.28 -12.71 -27.44
CA ASP A 131 -9.06 -11.48 -27.59
C ASP A 131 -10.55 -11.70 -27.38
N THR A 132 -11.08 -12.82 -27.91
CA THR A 132 -12.49 -13.21 -27.73
C THR A 132 -12.80 -13.53 -26.26
N LEU A 133 -11.89 -14.25 -25.58
CA LEU A 133 -12.04 -14.61 -24.18
C LEU A 133 -12.03 -13.37 -23.29
N LEU A 134 -11.07 -12.45 -23.49
CA LEU A 134 -10.94 -11.22 -22.74
C LEU A 134 -12.13 -10.29 -23.01
N ALA A 135 -12.53 -10.04 -24.25
CA ALA A 135 -13.67 -9.21 -24.60
C ALA A 135 -14.97 -9.68 -23.93
N SER A 136 -15.14 -11.01 -23.82
CA SER A 136 -16.30 -11.59 -23.14
C SER A 136 -16.29 -11.37 -21.63
N LEU A 137 -15.13 -11.53 -20.98
CA LEU A 137 -14.99 -11.46 -19.52
C LEU A 137 -14.94 -10.01 -18.99
N MET A 138 -14.32 -9.10 -19.72
CA MET A 138 -14.19 -7.68 -19.35
C MET A 138 -15.53 -6.89 -19.35
N LYS A 139 -16.62 -7.51 -19.78
CA LYS A 139 -17.96 -6.95 -19.63
C LYS A 139 -18.43 -6.92 -18.17
N ASP A 140 -17.93 -7.84 -17.33
CA ASP A 140 -18.18 -7.84 -15.90
C ASP A 140 -17.27 -6.83 -15.21
N PRO A 141 -17.81 -5.81 -14.50
CA PRO A 141 -17.02 -4.83 -13.77
C PRO A 141 -16.07 -5.47 -12.73
N CYS A 142 -16.49 -6.56 -12.08
CA CYS A 142 -15.64 -7.27 -11.12
C CYS A 142 -14.39 -7.84 -11.79
N VAL A 143 -14.51 -8.38 -12.97
CA VAL A 143 -13.38 -8.86 -13.77
C VAL A 143 -12.54 -7.70 -14.31
N ARG A 144 -13.20 -6.68 -14.84
CA ARG A 144 -12.56 -5.50 -15.45
C ARG A 144 -11.66 -4.77 -14.47
N PHE A 145 -12.12 -4.60 -13.24
CA PHE A 145 -11.44 -3.84 -12.19
C PHE A 145 -10.76 -4.73 -11.13
N ASN A 146 -10.87 -6.06 -11.28
CA ASN A 146 -10.31 -7.01 -10.33
C ASN A 146 -10.72 -6.70 -8.87
N ALA A 147 -12.00 -6.40 -8.66
CA ALA A 147 -12.54 -5.98 -7.38
C ALA A 147 -13.95 -6.56 -7.16
N PRO A 148 -14.33 -6.91 -5.92
CA PRO A 148 -15.68 -7.37 -5.62
C PRO A 148 -16.68 -6.23 -5.81
N ARG A 149 -17.94 -6.59 -6.13
CA ARG A 149 -19.00 -5.63 -6.45
C ARG A 149 -19.20 -4.58 -5.36
N TRP A 150 -19.20 -4.99 -4.09
CA TRP A 150 -19.38 -4.08 -2.95
C TRP A 150 -18.31 -2.98 -2.88
N TRP A 151 -17.07 -3.31 -3.25
CA TRP A 151 -15.95 -2.37 -3.28
C TRP A 151 -16.13 -1.33 -4.39
N ILE A 152 -16.48 -1.79 -5.60
CA ILE A 152 -16.76 -0.93 -6.75
C ILE A 152 -17.92 0.04 -6.43
N GLU A 153 -19.02 -0.48 -5.90
CA GLU A 153 -20.21 0.31 -5.55
C GLU A 153 -19.94 1.32 -4.43
N ARG A 154 -19.05 0.98 -3.47
CA ARG A 154 -18.65 1.89 -2.39
C ARG A 154 -17.79 3.02 -2.91
N LEU A 155 -16.82 2.73 -3.78
CA LEU A 155 -16.01 3.76 -4.45
C LEU A 155 -16.89 4.69 -5.30
N ASP A 156 -17.83 4.12 -6.07
CA ASP A 156 -18.76 4.88 -6.90
C ASP A 156 -19.58 5.87 -6.05
N ARG A 157 -20.13 5.43 -4.93
CA ARG A 157 -20.86 6.31 -3.98
C ARG A 157 -20.00 7.40 -3.36
N THR A 158 -18.73 7.10 -3.08
CA THR A 158 -17.82 8.03 -2.41
C THR A 158 -17.24 9.08 -3.37
N LEU A 159 -16.86 8.68 -4.58
CA LEU A 159 -16.07 9.50 -5.52
C LEU A 159 -16.86 9.92 -6.78
N GLY A 160 -18.01 9.31 -7.01
CA GLY A 160 -18.69 9.35 -8.31
C GLY A 160 -18.03 8.42 -9.33
N ARG A 161 -18.83 7.99 -10.30
CA ARG A 161 -18.49 6.93 -11.27
C ARG A 161 -17.17 7.15 -12.00
N GLN A 162 -16.96 8.36 -12.52
CA GLN A 162 -15.78 8.66 -13.34
C GLN A 162 -14.48 8.52 -12.54
N THR A 163 -14.42 9.11 -11.36
CA THR A 163 -13.23 9.04 -10.49
C THR A 163 -13.03 7.62 -9.94
N ALA A 164 -14.11 6.94 -9.55
CA ALA A 164 -14.04 5.55 -9.09
C ALA A 164 -13.48 4.61 -10.16
N ASP A 165 -13.94 4.72 -11.42
CA ASP A 165 -13.43 3.93 -12.54
C ASP A 165 -11.93 4.22 -12.80
N ALA A 166 -11.49 5.48 -12.69
CA ALA A 166 -10.08 5.86 -12.83
C ALA A 166 -9.21 5.26 -11.70
N VAL A 167 -9.65 5.35 -10.44
CA VAL A 167 -8.96 4.75 -9.29
C VAL A 167 -8.85 3.24 -9.44
N LEU A 168 -9.95 2.57 -9.80
CA LEU A 168 -9.99 1.13 -10.00
C LEU A 168 -9.05 0.68 -11.13
N ALA A 169 -8.99 1.42 -12.23
CA ALA A 169 -8.07 1.14 -13.33
C ALA A 169 -6.60 1.31 -12.91
N LEU A 170 -6.28 2.35 -12.13
CA LEU A 170 -4.94 2.58 -11.60
C LEU A 170 -4.49 1.49 -10.62
N ASN A 171 -5.40 0.92 -9.83
CA ASN A 171 -5.09 -0.17 -8.91
C ASN A 171 -4.53 -1.43 -9.61
N LEU A 172 -4.80 -1.58 -10.91
CA LEU A 172 -4.26 -2.67 -11.72
C LEU A 172 -2.84 -2.42 -12.24
N THR A 173 -2.33 -1.21 -12.08
CA THR A 173 -1.01 -0.81 -12.59
C THR A 173 0.06 -0.91 -11.50
N ARG A 174 1.33 -0.86 -11.91
CA ARG A 174 2.46 -0.81 -10.97
C ARG A 174 2.45 0.53 -10.22
N PRO A 175 2.60 0.50 -8.88
CA PRO A 175 2.68 1.74 -8.12
C PRO A 175 3.97 2.50 -8.42
N PRO A 176 3.97 3.84 -8.34
CA PRO A 176 5.17 4.64 -8.46
C PRO A 176 6.09 4.41 -7.25
N LEU A 177 7.39 4.54 -7.47
CA LEU A 177 8.37 4.62 -6.38
C LEU A 177 8.59 6.09 -6.04
N THR A 178 8.14 6.48 -4.84
CA THR A 178 8.36 7.81 -4.29
C THR A 178 9.19 7.73 -3.01
N LEU A 179 10.07 8.68 -2.85
CA LEU A 179 10.95 8.80 -1.69
C LEU A 179 10.72 10.15 -1.02
N ARG A 180 10.97 10.20 0.26
CA ARG A 180 11.13 11.43 1.03
C ARG A 180 12.61 11.69 1.22
N VAL A 181 13.05 12.89 0.88
CA VAL A 181 14.43 13.37 1.11
C VAL A 181 14.54 13.92 2.53
N ASN A 182 15.57 13.49 3.25
CA ASN A 182 15.87 13.97 4.60
C ASN A 182 16.52 15.36 4.51
N ARG A 183 15.76 16.42 4.78
CA ARG A 183 16.22 17.81 4.70
C ARG A 183 17.28 18.19 5.72
N ARG A 184 17.48 17.40 6.77
CA ARG A 184 18.62 17.59 7.68
C ARG A 184 19.95 17.25 7.02
N ARG A 185 19.94 16.54 5.87
CA ARG A 185 21.14 16.00 5.24
C ARG A 185 21.36 16.45 3.80
N THR A 186 20.28 16.68 3.04
CA THR A 186 20.37 17.08 1.64
C THR A 186 19.06 17.74 1.19
N THR A 187 19.02 18.28 -0.02
CA THR A 187 17.79 18.79 -0.63
C THR A 187 17.29 17.86 -1.73
N PRO A 188 15.99 17.89 -2.08
CA PRO A 188 15.45 17.11 -3.20
C PRO A 188 16.21 17.31 -4.50
N GLU A 189 16.57 18.56 -4.83
CA GLU A 189 17.28 18.93 -6.04
C GLU A 189 18.69 18.31 -6.06
N ALA A 190 19.46 18.49 -4.99
CA ALA A 190 20.81 17.95 -4.88
C ALA A 190 20.82 16.41 -4.89
N TRP A 191 19.80 15.80 -4.27
CA TRP A 191 19.64 14.36 -4.31
C TRP A 191 19.32 13.86 -5.74
N CYS A 192 18.37 14.50 -6.44
CA CYS A 192 18.00 14.16 -7.82
C CYS A 192 19.19 14.28 -8.77
N GLU A 193 20.00 15.33 -8.63
CA GLU A 193 21.20 15.55 -9.46
C GLU A 193 22.20 14.39 -9.28
N LYS A 194 22.54 14.07 -8.03
CA LYS A 194 23.48 12.97 -7.71
C LYS A 194 22.96 11.60 -8.11
N SER A 195 21.67 11.34 -7.85
CA SER A 195 21.01 10.11 -8.24
C SER A 195 21.03 9.91 -9.76
N SER A 196 20.73 10.97 -10.52
CA SER A 196 20.78 10.95 -11.99
C SER A 196 22.18 10.70 -12.53
N ALA A 197 23.21 11.29 -11.92
CA ALA A 197 24.62 11.04 -12.27
C ALA A 197 25.04 9.58 -12.07
N LEU A 198 24.34 8.84 -11.19
CA LEU A 198 24.52 7.40 -10.94
C LEU A 198 23.60 6.53 -11.83
N GLY A 199 22.90 7.12 -12.80
CA GLY A 199 21.98 6.41 -13.69
C GLY A 199 20.61 6.09 -13.08
N GLN A 200 20.27 6.68 -11.92
CA GLN A 200 18.97 6.52 -11.25
C GLN A 200 18.12 7.76 -11.58
N SER A 201 17.41 7.75 -12.68
CA SER A 201 16.57 8.87 -13.12
C SER A 201 15.47 9.18 -12.10
N ALA A 202 15.46 10.42 -11.60
CA ALA A 202 14.49 10.89 -10.62
C ALA A 202 14.10 12.33 -10.90
N ARG A 203 12.94 12.75 -10.38
CA ARG A 203 12.49 14.15 -10.42
C ARG A 203 11.89 14.58 -9.07
N CYS A 204 12.07 15.83 -8.73
CA CYS A 204 11.41 16.45 -7.58
C CYS A 204 9.90 16.51 -7.84
N LEU A 205 9.15 16.27 -6.77
CA LEU A 205 7.72 16.54 -6.66
C LEU A 205 7.51 17.76 -5.75
N SER A 206 6.40 17.85 -5.02
CA SER A 206 6.21 18.89 -4.01
C SER A 206 6.89 18.55 -2.69
N GLY A 207 7.34 19.56 -1.94
CA GLY A 207 7.94 19.39 -0.61
C GLY A 207 9.24 18.57 -0.64
N ASP A 208 9.29 17.50 0.13
CA ASP A 208 10.45 16.61 0.27
C ASP A 208 10.38 15.39 -0.66
N ALA A 209 9.31 15.31 -1.45
CA ALA A 209 9.03 14.16 -2.29
C ALA A 209 9.84 14.17 -3.58
N VAL A 210 10.40 13.01 -3.91
CA VAL A 210 10.99 12.73 -5.23
C VAL A 210 10.38 11.46 -5.80
N TRP A 211 10.20 11.43 -7.12
CA TRP A 211 9.75 10.27 -7.86
C TRP A 211 10.92 9.64 -8.61
N VAL A 212 11.07 8.31 -8.49
CA VAL A 212 12.09 7.54 -9.19
C VAL A 212 11.43 6.86 -10.40
N ALA A 213 11.96 7.12 -11.58
CA ALA A 213 11.37 6.68 -12.85
C ALA A 213 11.40 5.15 -13.00
N GLU A 214 12.53 4.53 -12.67
CA GLU A 214 12.70 3.09 -12.73
C GLU A 214 12.80 2.51 -11.31
N PRO A 215 11.88 1.63 -10.93
CA PRO A 215 11.92 1.02 -9.60
C PRO A 215 13.16 0.15 -9.42
N LEU A 216 13.90 0.44 -8.36
CA LEU A 216 15.08 -0.27 -7.93
C LEU A 216 14.83 -1.00 -6.60
N PRO A 217 15.62 -2.03 -6.26
CA PRO A 217 15.69 -2.52 -4.89
C PRO A 217 16.04 -1.38 -3.93
N VAL A 218 15.36 -1.33 -2.79
CA VAL A 218 15.50 -0.20 -1.84
C VAL A 218 16.95 -0.01 -1.40
N GLU A 219 17.68 -1.10 -1.20
CA GLU A 219 19.09 -1.07 -0.80
C GLU A 219 20.04 -0.56 -1.90
N ALA A 220 19.58 -0.51 -3.15
CA ALA A 220 20.32 0.03 -4.28
C ALA A 220 20.04 1.52 -4.55
N LEU A 221 19.06 2.10 -3.84
CA LEU A 221 18.78 3.54 -3.94
C LEU A 221 19.91 4.36 -3.35
N TYR A 222 20.34 5.38 -4.10
CA TYR A 222 21.37 6.30 -3.64
C TYR A 222 21.03 6.90 -2.28
N GLY A 223 21.92 6.77 -1.31
CA GLY A 223 21.81 7.36 0.01
C GLY A 223 20.74 6.76 0.93
N PHE A 224 20.11 5.62 0.58
CA PHE A 224 19.13 5.00 1.45
C PHE A 224 19.74 4.48 2.76
N LYS A 225 20.88 3.78 2.68
CA LYS A 225 21.58 3.25 3.86
C LYS A 225 22.15 4.37 4.73
N GLU A 226 22.57 5.45 4.11
CA GLU A 226 23.13 6.64 4.74
C GLU A 226 22.03 7.55 5.34
N GLY A 227 20.76 7.20 5.19
CA GLY A 227 19.65 7.97 5.72
C GLY A 227 19.37 9.29 4.98
N LEU A 228 19.82 9.44 3.73
CA LEU A 228 19.50 10.61 2.90
C LEU A 228 18.06 10.58 2.40
N VAL A 229 17.47 9.38 2.26
CA VAL A 229 16.09 9.18 1.80
C VAL A 229 15.38 8.07 2.56
N SER A 230 14.07 8.15 2.56
CA SER A 230 13.17 7.10 3.02
C SER A 230 12.13 6.79 1.95
N VAL A 231 11.74 5.51 1.81
CA VAL A 231 10.61 5.15 0.94
C VAL A 231 9.32 5.60 1.61
N GLN A 232 8.64 6.57 1.02
CA GLN A 232 7.36 7.05 1.50
C GLN A 232 6.56 7.63 0.35
N ASP A 233 5.27 7.30 0.29
CA ASP A 233 4.35 7.87 -0.70
C ASP A 233 4.25 9.39 -0.54
N ALA A 234 4.16 10.12 -1.66
CA ALA A 234 4.11 11.58 -1.64
C ALA A 234 2.86 12.10 -0.88
N GLY A 235 1.72 11.41 -1.02
CA GLY A 235 0.54 11.71 -0.22
C GLY A 235 0.79 11.51 1.27
N ALA A 236 1.45 10.41 1.68
CA ALA A 236 1.74 10.14 3.09
C ALA A 236 2.67 11.19 3.75
N GLN A 237 3.51 11.86 2.96
CA GLN A 237 4.42 12.91 3.45
C GLN A 237 3.67 14.16 3.92
N LEU A 238 2.47 14.41 3.43
CA LEU A 238 1.64 15.57 3.83
C LEU A 238 1.26 15.56 5.31
N ALA A 239 1.26 14.40 5.96
CA ALA A 239 0.94 14.31 7.38
C ALA A 239 1.83 15.19 8.25
N ALA A 240 3.15 15.17 8.04
CA ALA A 240 4.09 15.99 8.78
C ALA A 240 3.95 17.50 8.42
N ASN A 241 3.69 17.80 7.15
CA ASN A 241 3.44 19.17 6.71
C ASN A 241 2.17 19.75 7.34
N PHE A 242 1.09 18.97 7.40
CA PHE A 242 -0.20 19.43 7.94
C PHE A 242 -0.19 19.56 9.47
N ILE A 243 0.50 18.69 10.19
CA ILE A 243 0.65 18.85 11.63
C ILE A 243 1.64 19.97 11.98
N ALA A 244 2.58 20.30 11.08
CA ALA A 244 3.52 21.41 11.15
C ALA A 244 4.25 21.47 12.51
N PRO A 245 5.13 20.50 12.85
CA PRO A 245 5.81 20.42 14.13
C PRO A 245 6.68 21.65 14.37
N GLN A 246 6.77 22.10 15.63
CA GLN A 246 7.62 23.20 16.05
C GLN A 246 8.69 22.71 17.03
N SER A 247 9.80 23.43 17.12
CA SER A 247 10.88 23.09 18.04
C SER A 247 10.39 23.09 19.50
N GLY A 248 10.76 22.04 20.23
CA GLY A 248 10.41 21.85 21.63
C GLY A 248 8.97 21.38 21.89
N GLU A 249 8.15 21.19 20.85
CA GLU A 249 6.80 20.63 21.02
C GLU A 249 6.86 19.15 21.39
N ARG A 250 5.92 18.74 22.23
CA ARG A 250 5.67 17.35 22.60
C ARG A 250 4.59 16.77 21.71
N ILE A 251 4.96 15.80 20.88
CA ILE A 251 4.10 15.24 19.82
C ILE A 251 3.89 13.74 20.06
N LEU A 252 2.65 13.30 19.95
CA LEU A 252 2.29 11.89 19.90
C LEU A 252 2.07 11.46 18.45
N ASP A 253 2.77 10.42 18.01
CA ASP A 253 2.47 9.67 16.78
C ASP A 253 1.80 8.36 17.18
N ALA A 254 0.48 8.32 17.08
CA ALA A 254 -0.32 7.17 17.44
C ALA A 254 -0.48 6.23 16.23
N CYS A 255 -0.29 4.93 16.42
CA CYS A 255 -0.25 3.89 15.37
C CYS A 255 0.93 4.10 14.39
N ALA A 256 2.12 4.35 14.94
CA ALA A 256 3.27 4.95 14.25
C ALA A 256 3.98 4.05 13.22
N ALA A 257 3.85 2.71 13.33
CA ALA A 257 4.63 1.80 12.50
C ALA A 257 4.31 1.92 10.98
N PRO A 258 5.34 1.87 10.15
CA PRO A 258 6.75 1.49 10.43
C PRO A 258 7.68 2.67 10.82
N GLY A 259 7.16 3.81 11.26
CA GLY A 259 7.94 4.95 11.73
C GLY A 259 8.22 6.03 10.67
N GLY A 260 7.63 5.92 9.48
CA GLY A 260 7.88 6.88 8.40
C GLY A 260 7.39 8.29 8.72
N LYS A 261 6.24 8.44 9.39
CA LYS A 261 5.70 9.74 9.83
C LYS A 261 6.45 10.25 11.06
N THR A 262 6.74 9.39 12.05
CA THR A 262 7.61 9.70 13.20
C THR A 262 8.94 10.32 12.75
N ALA A 263 9.65 9.63 11.84
CA ALA A 263 10.92 10.12 11.31
C ALA A 263 10.76 11.45 10.58
N HIS A 264 9.70 11.63 9.81
CA HIS A 264 9.46 12.89 9.08
C HIS A 264 9.26 14.07 10.03
N LEU A 265 8.51 13.89 11.13
CA LEU A 265 8.36 14.93 12.17
C LEU A 265 9.73 15.37 12.71
N LEU A 266 10.58 14.39 13.04
CA LEU A 266 11.92 14.62 13.56
C LEU A 266 12.88 15.20 12.52
N GLU A 267 12.72 14.87 11.23
CA GLU A 267 13.50 15.47 10.15
C GLU A 267 13.17 16.95 9.94
N MET A 268 11.91 17.36 10.22
CA MET A 268 11.48 18.77 10.05
C MET A 268 12.01 19.68 11.14
N THR A 269 12.05 19.24 12.41
CA THR A 269 12.45 20.08 13.54
C THR A 269 12.85 19.25 14.77
N ASP A 270 13.48 19.90 15.76
CA ASP A 270 13.79 19.27 17.04
C ASP A 270 12.55 19.30 17.95
N CYS A 271 11.80 18.20 17.97
CA CYS A 271 10.60 18.02 18.80
C CYS A 271 10.71 16.71 19.61
N ASP A 272 9.96 16.61 20.71
CA ASP A 272 9.87 15.42 21.56
C ASP A 272 8.75 14.50 21.04
N VAL A 273 9.09 13.43 20.34
CA VAL A 273 8.11 12.51 19.74
C VAL A 273 7.98 11.24 20.57
N THR A 274 6.75 10.94 20.97
CA THR A 274 6.35 9.61 21.47
C THR A 274 5.63 8.87 20.36
N ALA A 275 6.16 7.73 19.94
CA ALA A 275 5.59 6.85 18.90
C ALA A 275 4.98 5.60 19.53
N LEU A 276 3.69 5.34 19.28
CA LEU A 276 2.98 4.17 19.78
C LEU A 276 2.70 3.17 18.66
N GLU A 277 2.90 1.90 18.95
CA GLU A 277 2.48 0.80 18.08
C GLU A 277 2.06 -0.39 18.95
N ILE A 278 0.94 -1.03 18.63
CA ILE A 278 0.40 -2.15 19.41
C ILE A 278 1.12 -3.48 19.11
N ASP A 279 1.63 -3.64 17.90
CA ASP A 279 2.33 -4.85 17.46
C ASP A 279 3.84 -4.73 17.74
N PRO A 280 4.44 -5.62 18.57
CA PRO A 280 5.84 -5.53 18.95
C PRO A 280 6.80 -5.70 17.76
N VAL A 281 6.43 -6.51 16.74
CA VAL A 281 7.26 -6.69 15.55
C VAL A 281 7.27 -5.41 14.70
N ARG A 282 6.13 -4.73 14.63
CA ARG A 282 6.02 -3.45 13.92
C ARG A 282 6.68 -2.32 14.72
N ALA A 283 6.60 -2.34 16.04
CA ALA A 283 7.29 -1.38 16.91
C ALA A 283 8.83 -1.46 16.74
N ALA A 284 9.39 -2.67 16.64
CA ALA A 284 10.81 -2.85 16.36
C ALA A 284 11.23 -2.20 15.02
N ARG A 285 10.39 -2.23 14.00
CA ARG A 285 10.67 -1.55 12.71
C ARG A 285 10.75 -0.03 12.83
N ILE A 286 10.00 0.58 13.77
CA ILE A 286 10.13 2.02 14.05
C ILE A 286 11.54 2.29 14.53
N GLN A 287 12.04 1.50 15.48
CA GLN A 287 13.38 1.65 16.05
C GLN A 287 14.46 1.47 14.98
N GLU A 288 14.38 0.42 14.15
CA GLU A 288 15.31 0.17 13.04
C GLU A 288 15.38 1.36 12.06
N ASN A 289 14.23 1.97 11.73
CA ASN A 289 14.16 3.13 10.85
C ASN A 289 14.77 4.39 11.50
N LEU A 290 14.51 4.63 12.79
CA LEU A 290 15.10 5.75 13.53
C LEU A 290 16.62 5.62 13.62
N GLU A 291 17.14 4.42 13.92
CA GLU A 291 18.59 4.14 13.96
C GLU A 291 19.26 4.41 12.61
N ARG A 292 18.67 3.91 11.49
CA ARG A 292 19.17 4.17 10.13
C ARG A 292 19.23 5.65 9.79
N LEU A 293 18.29 6.43 10.30
CA LEU A 293 18.16 7.88 10.06
C LEU A 293 18.93 8.71 11.07
N HIS A 294 19.50 8.09 12.12
CA HIS A 294 20.13 8.76 13.27
C HIS A 294 19.19 9.75 13.96
N LEU A 295 17.96 9.32 14.21
CA LEU A 295 16.93 10.05 14.89
C LEU A 295 16.52 9.35 16.18
N GLU A 296 16.04 10.10 17.15
CA GLU A 296 15.62 9.59 18.44
C GLU A 296 14.17 9.94 18.73
N ALA A 297 13.39 8.95 19.17
CA ALA A 297 12.02 9.11 19.68
C ALA A 297 11.78 8.09 20.81
N ARG A 298 10.81 8.39 21.67
CA ARG A 298 10.30 7.41 22.63
C ARG A 298 9.38 6.45 21.91
N VAL A 299 9.82 5.23 21.64
CA VAL A 299 8.97 4.18 21.05
C VAL A 299 8.36 3.33 22.17
N ALA A 300 7.04 3.18 22.19
CA ALA A 300 6.34 2.36 23.17
C ALA A 300 5.41 1.35 22.46
N CYS A 301 5.54 0.08 22.85
CA CYS A 301 4.63 -0.98 22.40
C CYS A 301 3.39 -0.98 23.29
N ALA A 302 2.31 -0.31 22.85
CA ALA A 302 1.08 -0.14 23.63
C ALA A 302 -0.14 0.09 22.72
N ASP A 303 -1.32 -0.27 23.23
CA ASP A 303 -2.60 0.13 22.62
C ASP A 303 -2.84 1.61 22.91
N ALA A 304 -2.87 2.44 21.86
CA ALA A 304 -3.08 3.88 21.98
C ALA A 304 -4.42 4.26 22.66
N ALA A 305 -5.41 3.38 22.59
CA ALA A 305 -6.69 3.55 23.27
C ALA A 305 -6.64 3.27 24.80
N GLN A 306 -5.55 2.66 25.30
CA GLN A 306 -5.37 2.36 26.72
C GLN A 306 -4.41 3.36 27.38
N THR A 307 -4.80 4.64 27.41
CA THR A 307 -3.95 5.75 27.83
C THR A 307 -3.29 5.57 29.20
N GLY A 308 -3.97 4.92 30.16
CA GLY A 308 -3.42 4.61 31.48
C GLY A 308 -2.17 3.69 31.49
N THR A 309 -1.84 3.04 30.37
CA THR A 309 -0.67 2.15 30.28
C THR A 309 0.61 2.81 29.76
N TRP A 310 0.50 3.93 29.08
CA TRP A 310 1.63 4.57 28.40
C TRP A 310 1.75 6.10 28.61
N TRP A 311 0.65 6.77 28.93
CA TRP A 311 0.62 8.22 29.10
C TRP A 311 1.08 8.61 30.51
N ASP A 312 1.95 9.61 30.58
CA ASP A 312 2.49 10.14 31.85
C ASP A 312 1.63 11.25 32.48
N GLY A 313 0.44 11.53 31.93
CA GLY A 313 -0.48 12.57 32.39
C GLY A 313 -0.15 13.98 31.90
N LYS A 314 0.97 14.19 31.21
CA LYS A 314 1.31 15.50 30.62
C LYS A 314 0.71 15.60 29.22
N PRO A 315 -0.07 16.65 28.93
CA PRO A 315 -0.72 16.78 27.63
C PRO A 315 0.29 17.00 26.48
N PHE A 316 -0.08 16.53 25.30
CA PHE A 316 0.68 16.75 24.08
C PHE A 316 0.29 18.06 23.41
N ASP A 317 1.25 18.73 22.79
CA ASP A 317 1.00 19.90 21.94
C ASP A 317 0.29 19.50 20.67
N LYS A 318 0.68 18.35 20.11
CA LYS A 318 0.11 17.80 18.87
C LYS A 318 -0.03 16.29 18.95
N ILE A 319 -1.05 15.78 18.29
CA ILE A 319 -1.28 14.34 18.12
C ILE A 319 -1.46 14.07 16.63
N LEU A 320 -0.64 13.17 16.10
CA LEU A 320 -0.80 12.57 14.80
C LEU A 320 -1.45 11.18 15.00
N LEU A 321 -2.69 11.02 14.54
CA LEU A 321 -3.40 9.77 14.55
C LEU A 321 -3.48 9.22 13.12
N ASP A 322 -2.49 8.37 12.75
CA ASP A 322 -2.51 7.58 11.51
C ASP A 322 -3.31 6.29 11.78
N ALA A 323 -4.63 6.42 11.74
CA ALA A 323 -5.53 5.41 12.28
C ALA A 323 -5.55 4.11 11.42
N PRO A 324 -5.67 2.94 12.06
CA PRO A 324 -5.89 1.69 11.34
C PRO A 324 -7.17 1.79 10.52
N CYS A 325 -7.10 1.40 9.23
CA CYS A 325 -8.19 1.56 8.28
C CYS A 325 -8.23 0.42 7.27
N THR A 326 -9.21 0.44 6.36
CA THR A 326 -9.31 -0.55 5.28
C THR A 326 -8.14 -0.48 4.29
N ALA A 327 -7.39 0.61 4.30
CA ALA A 327 -6.30 0.90 3.36
C ALA A 327 -6.76 0.95 1.88
N SER A 328 -8.00 1.35 1.64
CA SER A 328 -8.59 1.38 0.29
C SER A 328 -7.87 2.34 -0.67
N GLY A 329 -7.19 3.35 -0.14
CA GLY A 329 -6.42 4.31 -0.93
C GLY A 329 -5.08 3.79 -1.44
N ILE A 330 -4.55 2.70 -0.85
CA ILE A 330 -3.25 2.11 -1.22
C ILE A 330 -3.38 0.74 -1.90
N ALA A 331 -4.58 0.38 -2.38
CA ALA A 331 -4.82 -0.90 -3.05
C ALA A 331 -3.93 -1.13 -4.29
N ARG A 332 -3.42 -0.07 -4.92
CA ARG A 332 -2.43 -0.17 -6.00
C ARG A 332 -1.13 -0.83 -5.53
N ARG A 333 -0.67 -0.55 -4.29
CA ARG A 333 0.53 -1.14 -3.67
C ARG A 333 0.27 -2.50 -3.08
N HIS A 334 -0.90 -2.68 -2.49
CA HIS A 334 -1.33 -3.87 -1.78
C HIS A 334 -2.62 -4.43 -2.43
N PRO A 335 -2.52 -5.02 -3.64
CA PRO A 335 -3.69 -5.45 -4.39
C PRO A 335 -4.49 -6.58 -3.72
N ASP A 336 -3.90 -7.25 -2.75
CA ASP A 336 -4.55 -8.26 -1.91
C ASP A 336 -5.61 -7.69 -0.96
N ILE A 337 -5.49 -6.43 -0.55
CA ILE A 337 -6.46 -5.74 0.33
C ILE A 337 -7.88 -5.85 -0.20
N VAL A 338 -8.06 -5.71 -1.50
CA VAL A 338 -9.37 -5.75 -2.16
C VAL A 338 -10.08 -7.10 -1.97
N PHE A 339 -9.33 -8.17 -1.73
CA PHE A 339 -9.85 -9.53 -1.53
C PHE A 339 -10.00 -9.91 -0.06
N PHE A 340 -9.19 -9.34 0.82
CA PHE A 340 -9.25 -9.64 2.25
C PHE A 340 -10.29 -8.82 2.99
N ARG A 341 -10.66 -7.65 2.45
CA ARG A 341 -11.65 -6.79 3.08
C ARG A 341 -13.07 -7.22 2.74
N GLU A 342 -13.93 -7.15 3.75
CA GLU A 342 -15.36 -7.34 3.65
C GLU A 342 -16.11 -6.04 4.02
N PRO A 343 -17.38 -5.87 3.60
CA PRO A 343 -18.16 -4.68 3.97
C PRO A 343 -18.21 -4.38 5.46
N ARG A 344 -18.17 -5.41 6.30
CA ARG A 344 -18.17 -5.29 7.77
C ARG A 344 -16.88 -4.66 8.30
N ASP A 345 -15.73 -4.90 7.64
CA ASP A 345 -14.44 -4.37 8.10
C ASP A 345 -14.42 -2.85 8.09
N VAL A 346 -15.09 -2.22 7.12
CA VAL A 346 -15.23 -0.76 7.07
C VAL A 346 -15.92 -0.23 8.33
N ILE A 347 -16.98 -0.92 8.78
CA ILE A 347 -17.75 -0.53 9.96
C ILE A 347 -16.93 -0.75 11.24
N GLU A 348 -16.28 -1.91 11.36
CA GLU A 348 -15.50 -2.24 12.56
C GLU A 348 -14.25 -1.35 12.70
N LEU A 349 -13.56 -1.06 11.59
CA LEU A 349 -12.42 -0.14 11.60
C LEU A 349 -12.87 1.30 11.91
N ALA A 350 -14.00 1.75 11.39
CA ALA A 350 -14.56 3.05 11.74
C ALA A 350 -14.90 3.16 13.24
N LYS A 351 -15.38 2.08 13.87
CA LYS A 351 -15.59 2.03 15.34
C LYS A 351 -14.25 2.10 16.10
N GLN A 352 -13.23 1.39 15.62
CA GLN A 352 -11.90 1.42 16.22
C GLN A 352 -11.27 2.82 16.11
N GLN A 353 -11.40 3.48 14.97
CA GLN A 353 -10.94 4.86 14.75
C GLN A 353 -11.64 5.82 15.70
N HIS A 354 -12.96 5.68 15.87
CA HIS A 354 -13.71 6.48 16.84
C HIS A 354 -13.20 6.29 18.27
N LYS A 355 -13.00 5.03 18.69
CA LYS A 355 -12.43 4.72 20.00
C LYS A 355 -11.05 5.35 20.21
N LEU A 356 -10.21 5.37 19.20
CA LEU A 356 -8.89 6.02 19.25
C LEU A 356 -9.01 7.54 19.40
N LEU A 357 -9.88 8.19 18.63
CA LEU A 357 -10.15 9.62 18.75
C LEU A 357 -10.62 9.99 20.16
N GLU A 358 -11.61 9.26 20.70
CA GLU A 358 -12.14 9.47 22.06
C GLU A 358 -11.05 9.31 23.15
N ALA A 359 -10.20 8.29 23.01
CA ALA A 359 -9.15 8.02 23.99
C ALA A 359 -8.00 9.02 23.95
N LEU A 360 -7.65 9.51 22.76
CA LEU A 360 -6.52 10.42 22.57
C LEU A 360 -6.87 11.89 22.77
N TRP A 361 -8.13 12.28 22.58
CA TRP A 361 -8.57 13.66 22.72
C TRP A 361 -8.29 14.28 24.09
N PRO A 362 -8.50 13.58 25.23
CA PRO A 362 -8.11 14.09 26.55
C PRO A 362 -6.61 14.33 26.71
N CYS A 363 -5.76 13.58 25.98
CA CYS A 363 -4.31 13.71 26.04
C CYS A 363 -3.78 14.96 25.32
N LEU A 364 -4.63 15.64 24.53
CA LEU A 364 -4.29 16.88 23.84
C LEU A 364 -4.51 18.08 24.73
N LYS A 365 -3.56 19.01 24.77
CA LYS A 365 -3.73 20.28 25.51
C LYS A 365 -4.78 21.19 24.86
N ILE A 366 -5.33 22.12 25.63
CA ILE A 366 -6.13 23.22 25.09
C ILE A 366 -5.25 24.06 24.15
N GLY A 367 -5.77 24.43 22.99
CA GLY A 367 -5.01 25.05 21.90
C GLY A 367 -4.15 24.07 21.07
N GLY A 368 -4.04 22.81 21.50
CA GLY A 368 -3.32 21.78 20.78
C GLY A 368 -4.05 21.31 19.51
N ARG A 369 -3.34 20.59 18.65
CA ARG A 369 -3.86 20.12 17.35
C ARG A 369 -3.78 18.60 17.22
N LEU A 370 -4.86 17.99 16.73
CA LEU A 370 -4.89 16.58 16.34
C LEU A 370 -5.07 16.47 14.83
N LEU A 371 -4.09 15.86 14.16
CA LEU A 371 -4.21 15.49 12.75
C LEU A 371 -4.69 14.05 12.65
N TYR A 372 -5.90 13.88 12.15
CA TYR A 372 -6.45 12.58 11.79
C TYR A 372 -6.06 12.21 10.36
N VAL A 373 -5.52 11.02 10.19
CA VAL A 373 -5.07 10.49 8.89
C VAL A 373 -5.55 9.06 8.72
N VAL A 374 -6.01 8.72 7.53
CA VAL A 374 -6.22 7.35 7.09
C VAL A 374 -5.79 7.18 5.64
N CYS A 375 -5.18 6.04 5.30
CA CYS A 375 -4.93 5.66 3.91
C CYS A 375 -6.18 4.98 3.29
N SER A 376 -7.36 5.45 3.65
CA SER A 376 -8.65 5.05 3.12
C SER A 376 -9.30 6.20 2.38
N ILE A 377 -10.02 5.87 1.29
CA ILE A 377 -10.83 6.81 0.52
C ILE A 377 -12.33 6.62 0.76
N PHE A 378 -12.72 5.72 1.66
CA PHE A 378 -14.13 5.53 2.03
C PHE A 378 -14.59 6.60 3.02
N ASP A 379 -15.80 7.13 2.80
CA ASP A 379 -16.37 8.21 3.63
C ASP A 379 -16.53 7.84 5.11
N GLU A 380 -16.87 6.60 5.38
CA GLU A 380 -17.09 6.11 6.74
C GLU A 380 -15.83 6.19 7.62
N GLU A 381 -14.66 6.07 7.00
CA GLU A 381 -13.34 6.14 7.67
C GLU A 381 -12.71 7.54 7.60
N GLY A 382 -13.24 8.40 6.73
CA GLY A 382 -12.78 9.78 6.53
C GLY A 382 -13.77 10.82 7.09
N ARG A 383 -14.44 11.54 6.19
CA ARG A 383 -15.35 12.64 6.53
C ARG A 383 -16.47 12.23 7.49
N GLY A 384 -17.02 11.02 7.35
CA GLY A 384 -18.06 10.51 8.23
C GLY A 384 -17.59 10.36 9.68
N GLN A 385 -16.31 9.97 9.86
CA GLN A 385 -15.68 9.82 11.16
C GLN A 385 -15.48 11.17 11.84
N ILE A 386 -14.93 12.14 11.13
CA ILE A 386 -14.68 13.48 11.65
C ILE A 386 -15.99 14.20 11.99
N ARG A 387 -16.99 14.11 11.13
CA ARG A 387 -18.31 14.70 11.41
C ARG A 387 -18.91 14.15 12.71
N ARG A 388 -18.93 12.82 12.89
CA ARG A 388 -19.42 12.19 14.13
C ARG A 388 -18.66 12.67 15.35
N PHE A 389 -17.34 12.78 15.25
CA PHE A 389 -16.51 13.20 16.36
C PHE A 389 -16.79 14.66 16.74
N THR A 390 -16.84 15.57 15.78
CA THR A 390 -17.09 17.00 16.05
C THR A 390 -18.52 17.32 16.49
N GLU A 391 -19.51 16.48 16.10
CA GLU A 391 -20.88 16.58 16.62
C GLU A 391 -20.96 16.27 18.12
N ASN A 392 -20.11 15.36 18.63
CA ASN A 392 -20.05 14.95 20.03
C ASN A 392 -19.07 15.79 20.86
N HIS A 393 -18.15 16.50 20.22
CA HIS A 393 -17.09 17.30 20.84
C HIS A 393 -17.13 18.74 20.32
N PRO A 394 -17.98 19.63 20.91
CA PRO A 394 -18.08 21.03 20.47
C PRO A 394 -16.77 21.81 20.59
N GLU A 395 -15.86 21.37 21.46
CA GLU A 395 -14.51 21.92 21.62
C GLU A 395 -13.52 21.47 20.54
N ALA A 396 -13.87 20.45 19.74
CA ALA A 396 -13.08 19.98 18.61
C ALA A 396 -13.43 20.76 17.34
N ARG A 397 -12.65 21.76 17.01
CA ARG A 397 -12.88 22.58 15.82
C ARG A 397 -12.00 22.15 14.66
N LEU A 398 -12.62 21.95 13.51
CA LEU A 398 -11.88 21.79 12.25
C LEU A 398 -11.09 23.07 11.95
N THR A 399 -9.80 22.91 11.67
CA THR A 399 -8.84 23.99 11.40
C THR A 399 -8.24 23.79 10.01
N THR A 400 -7.99 24.89 9.31
CA THR A 400 -7.39 24.89 7.98
C THR A 400 -6.04 24.15 7.99
N LEU A 401 -5.87 23.21 7.07
CA LEU A 401 -4.63 22.49 6.86
C LEU A 401 -3.54 23.46 6.34
N PRO A 402 -2.34 23.46 6.94
CA PRO A 402 -1.27 24.34 6.49
C PRO A 402 -0.97 24.16 4.99
N GLY A 403 -0.90 25.30 4.28
CA GLY A 403 -0.58 25.34 2.85
C GLY A 403 -1.77 25.14 1.90
N ILE A 404 -2.95 24.82 2.41
CA ILE A 404 -4.18 24.70 1.61
C ILE A 404 -5.35 25.37 2.33
N ASP A 405 -6.32 25.90 1.57
CA ASP A 405 -7.49 26.62 2.14
C ASP A 405 -8.65 25.66 2.43
N ARG A 406 -8.40 24.57 3.16
CA ARG A 406 -9.38 23.55 3.56
C ARG A 406 -8.98 22.94 4.90
N SER A 407 -9.97 22.50 5.66
CA SER A 407 -9.77 21.79 6.95
C SER A 407 -9.74 20.27 6.80
N GLU A 408 -10.19 19.77 5.66
CA GLU A 408 -10.19 18.36 5.28
C GLU A 408 -9.65 18.21 3.85
N LEU A 409 -8.90 17.15 3.61
CA LEU A 409 -8.41 16.79 2.28
C LEU A 409 -8.62 15.31 2.04
N ARG A 410 -9.23 14.98 0.91
CA ARG A 410 -9.23 13.62 0.35
C ARG A 410 -8.36 13.61 -0.89
N LEU A 411 -7.35 12.74 -0.90
CA LEU A 411 -6.54 12.42 -2.06
C LEU A 411 -6.99 11.11 -2.66
N THR A 412 -6.96 11.01 -3.97
CA THR A 412 -7.17 9.74 -4.69
C THR A 412 -5.98 9.44 -5.59
N PRO A 413 -5.66 8.17 -5.88
CA PRO A 413 -4.58 7.84 -6.83
C PRO A 413 -4.82 8.38 -8.25
N ALA A 414 -6.04 8.81 -8.57
CA ALA A 414 -6.42 9.37 -9.86
C ALA A 414 -6.14 10.88 -9.98
N ASP A 415 -5.81 11.54 -8.88
CA ASP A 415 -5.42 12.94 -8.86
C ASP A 415 -4.02 13.03 -9.48
N ALA A 416 -3.92 13.41 -10.74
CA ALA A 416 -2.66 13.46 -11.48
C ALA A 416 -2.32 14.92 -11.88
N GLY A 417 -1.09 15.30 -11.62
CA GLY A 417 -0.58 16.64 -11.94
C GLY A 417 -0.45 17.53 -10.72
N PRO A 418 -0.11 18.80 -10.87
CA PRO A 418 -0.36 19.76 -9.81
C PRO A 418 -1.88 19.83 -9.66
N ASP A 419 -2.37 19.24 -8.56
CA ASP A 419 -3.78 19.36 -8.18
C ASP A 419 -4.05 20.82 -7.77
N GLU A 420 -5.32 21.13 -7.48
CA GLU A 420 -5.73 22.46 -6.99
C GLU A 420 -5.03 22.87 -5.67
N TYR A 421 -4.28 21.95 -5.02
CA TYR A 421 -3.51 22.17 -3.79
C TYR A 421 -2.00 22.28 -4.03
N GLY A 422 -1.54 22.25 -5.27
CA GLY A 422 -0.12 22.26 -5.60
C GLY A 422 0.61 20.95 -5.26
N ILE A 423 -0.13 19.88 -4.94
CA ILE A 423 0.45 18.56 -4.66
C ILE A 423 0.76 17.89 -6.00
N MET A 424 2.05 17.68 -6.26
CA MET A 424 2.49 17.02 -7.47
C MET A 424 2.43 15.51 -7.33
N GLY A 425 1.53 14.85 -8.10
CA GLY A 425 1.49 13.40 -8.18
C GLY A 425 2.71 12.78 -8.88
N PRO A 426 2.90 11.48 -8.81
CA PRO A 426 1.91 10.48 -8.38
C PRO A 426 1.91 10.23 -6.87
N HIS A 427 0.74 10.00 -6.30
CA HIS A 427 0.54 9.62 -4.90
C HIS A 427 -0.58 8.57 -4.75
N ASP A 428 -0.70 8.00 -3.56
CA ASP A 428 -1.79 7.11 -3.16
C ASP A 428 -3.00 7.90 -2.60
N GLY A 429 -4.06 7.18 -2.23
CA GLY A 429 -5.25 7.77 -1.63
C GLY A 429 -5.12 7.92 -0.13
N PHE A 430 -5.50 9.11 0.38
CA PHE A 430 -5.51 9.45 1.80
C PHE A 430 -6.68 10.35 2.14
N PHE A 431 -7.04 10.37 3.42
CA PHE A 431 -7.89 11.39 3.99
C PHE A 431 -7.18 12.05 5.18
N TYR A 432 -7.28 13.39 5.27
CA TYR A 432 -6.69 14.23 6.31
C TYR A 432 -7.75 15.16 6.89
N ALA A 433 -7.71 15.34 8.20
CA ALA A 433 -8.48 16.38 8.89
C ALA A 433 -7.70 16.92 10.10
N LEU A 434 -7.61 18.23 10.24
CA LEU A 434 -6.94 18.89 11.35
C LEU A 434 -7.96 19.44 12.33
N LEU A 435 -7.86 19.02 13.58
CA LEU A 435 -8.71 19.45 14.69
C LEU A 435 -7.90 20.26 15.69
N THR A 436 -8.47 21.36 16.19
CA THR A 436 -7.90 22.13 17.30
C THR A 436 -8.84 22.04 18.52
N LYS A 437 -8.27 21.80 19.70
CA LYS A 437 -9.00 21.76 20.96
C LYS A 437 -9.13 23.17 21.53
N THR A 438 -10.35 23.69 21.63
CA THR A 438 -10.58 25.11 21.97
C THR A 438 -10.80 25.37 23.45
N HIS A 439 -11.28 24.41 24.22
CA HIS A 439 -11.51 24.50 25.68
C HIS A 439 -11.63 23.10 26.30
#